data_53755dc5cde2448522a848abaa7de2ad
#
_entry.id   53755dc5cde2448522a848abaa7de2ad
#
_cell.length_a   1.000
_cell.length_b   1.000
_cell.length_c   1.000
_cell.angle_alpha   90.00
_cell.angle_beta   90.00
_cell.angle_gamma   90.00
#
_symmetry.space_group_name_H-M   'P 1'
#
loop_
_entity.id
_entity.type
_entity.pdbx_description
1 polymer ?
#
loop_
_entity_poly.entity_id
_entity_poly.type
_entity_poly.pdbx_seq_one_letter_code
_entity_poly.pdbx_strand_id
1 'polypeptide(L)'
;MLIDYSKYAIIYIEKECILMKKDPFKEYIIESNPTKKELGYSWYTAIGLQKVDGLETSDYLKRVAIDNIEGNISIEQAEELIRSYYIENEDRYSLTEEADKVLINIVKLLLEKKFIFSSAQFLEIHRRLFSNVFDHAGEIRTYNITKKEWVLDGDMILYGSASSLNETLEYDFNVEKSFDYSKLNTNEFIHHMARFIADLWQIHVFPEGNTRTTAVFLIQYLRKFGFDVTNDVFAKNAWYFRNALVRANYTNIEKGIYETT
;
A
#
# COMPACT_ATOMS: atom_id res chain seq x y z
N MET A 1 27.42 -48.35 -12.41
CA MET A 1 27.63 -46.91 -12.67
C MET A 1 26.55 -46.18 -11.87
N LEU A 2 26.92 -45.79 -10.65
CA LEU A 2 26.00 -45.07 -9.75
C LEU A 2 26.01 -43.61 -10.16
N ILE A 3 24.88 -43.08 -10.59
CA ILE A 3 24.71 -41.66 -10.91
C ILE A 3 24.64 -40.94 -9.58
N ASP A 4 25.60 -40.05 -9.35
CA ASP A 4 25.70 -39.19 -8.17
C ASP A 4 24.64 -38.06 -8.25
N TYR A 5 23.51 -38.28 -7.60
CA TYR A 5 22.41 -37.31 -7.52
C TYR A 5 22.71 -36.07 -6.64
N SER A 6 23.82 -36.08 -5.90
CA SER A 6 24.17 -34.99 -4.99
C SER A 6 24.49 -33.68 -5.73
N LYS A 7 25.12 -33.76 -6.90
CA LYS A 7 25.42 -32.58 -7.75
C LYS A 7 24.17 -31.92 -8.34
N TYR A 8 23.16 -32.71 -8.68
CA TYR A 8 21.92 -32.15 -9.23
C TYR A 8 21.05 -31.49 -8.15
N ALA A 9 21.06 -32.04 -6.93
CA ALA A 9 20.38 -31.44 -5.79
C ALA A 9 21.02 -30.09 -5.39
N ILE A 10 22.36 -29.99 -5.42
CA ILE A 10 23.06 -28.73 -5.12
C ILE A 10 22.80 -27.68 -6.20
N ILE A 11 22.81 -28.04 -7.49
CA ILE A 11 22.51 -27.14 -8.57
C ILE A 11 21.05 -26.65 -8.54
N TYR A 12 20.10 -27.49 -8.10
CA TYR A 12 18.70 -27.12 -7.93
C TYR A 12 18.53 -26.15 -6.77
N ILE A 13 19.18 -26.41 -5.63
CA ILE A 13 19.18 -25.54 -4.43
C ILE A 13 19.87 -24.22 -4.72
N GLU A 14 20.98 -24.20 -5.45
CA GLU A 14 21.65 -22.97 -5.85
C GLU A 14 20.82 -22.15 -6.85
N LYS A 15 20.11 -22.79 -7.80
CA LYS A 15 19.19 -22.09 -8.69
C LYS A 15 17.98 -21.51 -7.96
N GLU A 16 17.38 -22.23 -7.01
CA GLU A 16 16.32 -21.69 -6.16
C GLU A 16 16.84 -20.55 -5.26
N CYS A 17 18.04 -20.69 -4.70
CA CYS A 17 18.66 -19.66 -3.86
C CYS A 17 19.05 -18.40 -4.66
N ILE A 18 19.43 -18.54 -5.93
CA ILE A 18 19.74 -17.42 -6.84
C ILE A 18 18.46 -16.77 -7.35
N LEU A 19 17.39 -17.53 -7.58
CA LEU A 19 16.05 -17.00 -7.91
C LEU A 19 15.44 -16.23 -6.73
N MET A 20 15.69 -16.64 -5.49
CA MET A 20 15.24 -15.91 -4.28
C MET A 20 15.98 -14.58 -4.03
N LYS A 21 17.17 -14.36 -4.63
CA LYS A 21 17.90 -13.08 -4.54
C LYS A 21 17.49 -12.05 -5.59
N LYS A 22 16.83 -12.47 -6.66
CA LYS A 22 16.35 -11.59 -7.72
C LYS A 22 14.85 -11.38 -7.49
N ASP A 23 14.43 -10.13 -7.36
CA ASP A 23 13.00 -9.80 -7.24
C ASP A 23 12.24 -10.35 -8.47
N PRO A 24 11.41 -11.39 -8.30
CA PRO A 24 10.80 -12.10 -9.44
C PRO A 24 9.78 -11.22 -10.18
N PHE A 25 9.30 -10.14 -9.56
CA PHE A 25 8.27 -9.27 -10.15
C PHE A 25 8.83 -8.25 -11.13
N LYS A 26 10.14 -7.96 -11.09
CA LYS A 26 10.76 -6.98 -12.02
C LYS A 26 10.69 -7.39 -13.48
N GLU A 27 10.70 -8.68 -13.76
CA GLU A 27 10.61 -9.20 -15.12
C GLU A 27 9.23 -8.96 -15.72
N TYR A 28 8.17 -9.02 -14.91
CA TYR A 28 6.81 -8.73 -15.36
C TYR A 28 6.55 -7.24 -15.68
N ILE A 29 7.32 -6.33 -15.10
CA ILE A 29 7.19 -4.89 -15.38
C ILE A 29 7.51 -4.55 -16.83
N ILE A 30 8.44 -5.32 -17.45
CA ILE A 30 8.86 -5.15 -18.84
C ILE A 30 8.20 -6.18 -19.77
N GLU A 31 7.27 -6.99 -19.27
CA GLU A 31 6.58 -8.02 -20.05
C GLU A 31 5.75 -7.40 -21.19
N SER A 32 5.78 -8.05 -22.35
CA SER A 32 5.04 -7.61 -23.54
C SER A 32 3.54 -7.93 -23.47
N ASN A 33 3.16 -8.97 -22.70
CA ASN A 33 1.76 -9.32 -22.49
C ASN A 33 1.10 -8.32 -21.53
N PRO A 34 0.08 -7.55 -21.98
CA PRO A 34 -0.51 -6.49 -21.17
C PRO A 34 -1.13 -6.98 -19.86
N THR A 35 -1.75 -8.16 -19.88
CA THR A 35 -2.38 -8.76 -18.69
C THR A 35 -1.35 -9.15 -17.64
N LYS A 36 -0.29 -9.86 -18.04
CA LYS A 36 0.80 -10.22 -17.13
C LYS A 36 1.49 -8.99 -16.56
N LYS A 37 1.70 -7.96 -17.41
CA LYS A 37 2.27 -6.69 -16.99
C LYS A 37 1.40 -6.00 -15.94
N GLU A 38 0.08 -5.90 -16.16
CA GLU A 38 -0.85 -5.28 -15.21
C GLU A 38 -0.90 -6.03 -13.88
N LEU A 39 -0.99 -7.37 -13.92
CA LEU A 39 -0.92 -8.21 -12.73
C LEU A 39 0.42 -8.07 -12.02
N GLY A 40 1.54 -8.15 -12.74
CA GLY A 40 2.88 -7.98 -12.20
C GLY A 40 3.05 -6.64 -11.49
N TYR A 41 2.57 -5.54 -12.08
CA TYR A 41 2.54 -4.21 -11.44
C TYR A 41 1.70 -4.20 -10.18
N SER A 42 0.50 -4.80 -10.21
CA SER A 42 -0.41 -4.80 -9.06
C SER A 42 0.19 -5.57 -7.88
N TRP A 43 0.75 -6.76 -8.12
CA TRP A 43 1.43 -7.56 -7.09
C TRP A 43 2.69 -6.86 -6.55
N TYR A 44 3.52 -6.33 -7.44
CA TYR A 44 4.74 -5.62 -7.04
C TYR A 44 4.43 -4.38 -6.19
N THR A 45 3.40 -3.61 -6.58
CA THR A 45 2.93 -2.44 -5.82
C THR A 45 2.40 -2.86 -4.45
N ALA A 46 1.58 -3.90 -4.41
CA ALA A 46 1.00 -4.39 -3.17
C ALA A 46 2.06 -4.89 -2.17
N ILE A 47 3.11 -5.58 -2.65
CA ILE A 47 4.26 -6.00 -1.83
C ILE A 47 5.02 -4.77 -1.30
N GLY A 48 5.27 -3.79 -2.14
CA GLY A 48 5.94 -2.56 -1.73
C GLY A 48 5.17 -1.80 -0.65
N LEU A 49 3.85 -1.75 -0.77
CA LEU A 49 2.98 -1.05 0.19
C LEU A 49 2.98 -1.67 1.60
N GLN A 50 3.27 -2.97 1.76
CA GLN A 50 3.40 -3.55 3.11
C GLN A 50 4.58 -2.93 3.88
N LYS A 51 5.64 -2.55 3.18
CA LYS A 51 6.85 -1.98 3.79
C LYS A 51 6.64 -0.59 4.38
N VAL A 52 5.58 0.14 4.03
CA VAL A 52 5.28 1.46 4.65
C VAL A 52 4.96 1.33 6.14
N ASP A 53 4.45 0.17 6.56
CA ASP A 53 4.15 -0.17 7.95
C ASP A 53 5.18 -1.16 8.52
N GLY A 54 6.32 -1.40 7.81
CA GLY A 54 7.39 -2.28 8.24
C GLY A 54 7.04 -3.77 8.17
N LEU A 55 6.04 -4.14 7.37
CA LEU A 55 5.60 -5.52 7.23
C LEU A 55 6.34 -6.24 6.10
N GLU A 56 6.57 -7.54 6.30
CA GLU A 56 7.20 -8.44 5.33
C GLU A 56 6.19 -9.49 4.87
N THR A 57 6.27 -9.86 3.60
CA THR A 57 5.41 -10.90 3.00
C THR A 57 6.08 -12.26 3.03
N SER A 58 5.28 -13.33 3.10
CA SER A 58 5.80 -14.70 3.07
C SER A 58 6.35 -15.10 1.70
N ASP A 59 7.27 -16.05 1.68
CA ASP A 59 7.73 -16.66 0.43
C ASP A 59 6.64 -17.53 -0.22
N TYR A 60 5.69 -18.00 0.58
CA TYR A 60 4.51 -18.70 0.05
C TYR A 60 3.65 -17.76 -0.80
N LEU A 61 3.35 -16.57 -0.30
CA LEU A 61 2.61 -15.57 -1.07
C LEU A 61 3.30 -15.22 -2.39
N LYS A 62 4.64 -15.09 -2.40
CA LYS A 62 5.38 -14.77 -3.64
C LYS A 62 5.19 -15.84 -4.72
N ARG A 63 5.13 -17.13 -4.33
CA ARG A 63 4.82 -18.23 -5.26
C ARG A 63 3.40 -18.14 -5.78
N VAL A 64 2.43 -17.94 -4.89
CA VAL A 64 1.02 -17.76 -5.25
C VAL A 64 0.83 -16.59 -6.21
N ALA A 65 1.55 -15.48 -5.97
CA ALA A 65 1.52 -14.31 -6.84
C ALA A 65 2.02 -14.62 -8.26
N ILE A 66 3.13 -15.37 -8.37
CA ILE A 66 3.67 -15.79 -9.67
C ILE A 66 2.67 -16.68 -10.40
N ASP A 67 2.05 -17.65 -9.72
CA ASP A 67 1.04 -18.51 -10.32
C ASP A 67 -0.18 -17.72 -10.82
N ASN A 68 -0.59 -16.70 -10.11
CA ASN A 68 -1.66 -15.80 -10.55
C ASN A 68 -1.24 -14.96 -11.76
N ILE A 69 -0.03 -14.40 -11.78
CA ILE A 69 0.49 -13.62 -12.93
C ILE A 69 0.62 -14.49 -14.18
N GLU A 70 1.09 -15.73 -14.01
CA GLU A 70 1.20 -16.70 -15.11
C GLU A 70 -0.15 -17.22 -15.62
N GLY A 71 -1.25 -16.97 -14.88
CA GLY A 71 -2.59 -17.39 -15.23
C GLY A 71 -2.92 -18.85 -14.83
N ASN A 72 -2.09 -19.46 -14.00
CA ASN A 72 -2.31 -20.81 -13.47
C ASN A 72 -3.48 -20.83 -12.47
N ILE A 73 -3.69 -19.74 -11.75
CA ILE A 73 -4.76 -19.57 -10.77
C ILE A 73 -5.41 -18.17 -10.90
N SER A 74 -6.69 -18.07 -10.51
CA SER A 74 -7.37 -16.78 -10.41
C SER A 74 -6.98 -16.04 -9.12
N ILE A 75 -7.34 -14.74 -9.01
CA ILE A 75 -7.09 -13.97 -7.78
C ILE A 75 -7.91 -14.49 -6.59
N GLU A 76 -9.10 -15.05 -6.83
CA GLU A 76 -9.94 -15.68 -5.83
C GLU A 76 -9.31 -16.99 -5.32
N GLN A 77 -8.71 -17.76 -6.23
CA GLN A 77 -7.96 -18.96 -5.85
C GLN A 77 -6.70 -18.60 -5.06
N ALA A 78 -6.01 -17.53 -5.43
CA ALA A 78 -4.87 -17.01 -4.68
C ALA A 78 -5.25 -16.62 -3.24
N GLU A 79 -6.39 -15.94 -3.07
CA GLU A 79 -6.94 -15.58 -1.76
C GLU A 79 -7.24 -16.82 -0.90
N GLU A 80 -7.88 -17.82 -1.51
CA GLU A 80 -8.21 -19.06 -0.82
C GLU A 80 -6.95 -19.83 -0.38
N LEU A 81 -5.93 -19.89 -1.23
CA LEU A 81 -4.65 -20.52 -0.90
C LEU A 81 -3.96 -19.83 0.29
N ILE A 82 -3.95 -18.50 0.33
CA ILE A 82 -3.37 -17.75 1.45
C ILE A 82 -4.20 -17.96 2.72
N ARG A 83 -5.51 -17.95 2.62
CA ARG A 83 -6.39 -18.21 3.76
C ARG A 83 -6.14 -19.60 4.34
N SER A 84 -6.12 -20.63 3.51
CA SER A 84 -5.87 -22.03 3.92
C SER A 84 -4.47 -22.19 4.53
N TYR A 85 -3.46 -21.53 3.95
CA TYR A 85 -2.09 -21.59 4.47
C TYR A 85 -1.99 -21.15 5.92
N TYR A 86 -2.69 -20.07 6.30
CA TYR A 86 -2.65 -19.56 7.67
C TYR A 86 -3.57 -20.34 8.64
N ILE A 87 -4.65 -20.95 8.15
CA ILE A 87 -5.48 -21.88 8.96
C ILE A 87 -4.69 -23.14 9.32
N GLU A 88 -3.93 -23.70 8.38
CA GLU A 88 -3.16 -24.92 8.59
C GLU A 88 -1.86 -24.71 9.40
N ASN A 89 -1.40 -23.46 9.53
CA ASN A 89 -0.15 -23.09 10.18
C ASN A 89 -0.37 -22.11 11.34
N GLU A 90 -1.34 -22.40 12.21
CA GLU A 90 -1.77 -21.53 13.33
C GLU A 90 -0.62 -21.05 14.26
N ASP A 91 0.48 -21.80 14.37
CA ASP A 91 1.65 -21.44 15.19
C ASP A 91 2.50 -20.29 14.61
N ARG A 92 2.20 -19.80 13.42
CA ARG A 92 2.94 -18.74 12.73
C ARG A 92 2.24 -17.38 12.81
N TYR A 93 1.72 -17.04 13.95
CA TYR A 93 1.23 -15.69 14.21
C TYR A 93 2.29 -14.68 13.89
N SER A 94 2.06 -13.87 12.88
CA SER A 94 2.99 -12.81 12.60
C SER A 94 2.35 -11.71 11.76
N LEU A 95 2.97 -10.56 11.84
CA LEU A 95 2.84 -9.44 10.94
C LEU A 95 2.84 -9.86 9.45
N THR A 96 3.37 -11.04 9.12
CA THR A 96 3.36 -11.68 7.80
C THR A 96 1.96 -12.11 7.36
N GLU A 97 1.12 -12.63 8.27
CA GLU A 97 -0.27 -12.99 7.94
C GLU A 97 -1.10 -11.76 7.58
N GLU A 98 -0.98 -10.69 8.38
CA GLU A 98 -1.60 -9.41 8.04
C GLU A 98 -1.14 -8.91 6.67
N ALA A 99 0.19 -8.89 6.44
CA ALA A 99 0.77 -8.44 5.19
C ALA A 99 0.22 -9.21 3.99
N ASP A 100 0.18 -10.55 4.06
CA ASP A 100 -0.25 -11.41 2.97
C ASP A 100 -1.74 -11.26 2.66
N LYS A 101 -2.60 -11.19 3.69
CA LYS A 101 -4.05 -10.99 3.51
C LYS A 101 -4.36 -9.61 2.93
N VAL A 102 -3.77 -8.55 3.50
CA VAL A 102 -3.98 -7.18 3.02
C VAL A 102 -3.46 -7.01 1.59
N LEU A 103 -2.35 -7.65 1.27
CA LEU A 103 -1.74 -7.55 -0.05
C LEU A 103 -2.68 -8.03 -1.16
N ILE A 104 -3.36 -9.16 -0.99
CA ILE A 104 -4.34 -9.66 -1.98
C ILE A 104 -5.47 -8.65 -2.17
N ASN A 105 -5.95 -8.04 -1.10
CA ASN A 105 -6.98 -7.02 -1.15
C ASN A 105 -6.49 -5.77 -1.91
N ILE A 106 -5.21 -5.38 -1.75
CA ILE A 106 -4.59 -4.30 -2.55
C ILE A 106 -4.59 -4.68 -4.03
N VAL A 107 -4.13 -5.89 -4.38
CA VAL A 107 -4.11 -6.33 -5.79
C VAL A 107 -5.49 -6.26 -6.41
N LYS A 108 -6.54 -6.77 -5.73
CA LYS A 108 -7.93 -6.68 -6.20
C LYS A 108 -8.35 -5.24 -6.47
N LEU A 109 -8.07 -4.33 -5.51
CA LEU A 109 -8.41 -2.91 -5.65
C LEU A 109 -7.66 -2.23 -6.79
N LEU A 110 -6.38 -2.56 -6.99
CA LEU A 110 -5.57 -1.98 -8.07
C LEU A 110 -5.95 -2.47 -9.46
N LEU A 111 -6.56 -3.65 -9.59
CA LEU A 111 -7.07 -4.19 -10.84
C LEU A 111 -8.43 -3.58 -11.24
N GLU A 112 -9.14 -2.95 -10.30
CA GLU A 112 -10.41 -2.32 -10.58
C GLU A 112 -10.25 -1.05 -11.41
N LYS A 113 -11.10 -0.92 -12.43
CA LYS A 113 -11.12 0.26 -13.31
C LYS A 113 -12.06 1.36 -12.82
N LYS A 114 -12.99 1.01 -11.90
CA LYS A 114 -13.98 1.96 -11.39
C LYS A 114 -13.46 2.62 -10.12
N PHE A 115 -13.39 3.93 -10.15
CA PHE A 115 -13.05 4.75 -9.00
C PHE A 115 -14.00 5.94 -8.90
N ILE A 116 -14.57 6.16 -7.73
CA ILE A 116 -15.44 7.30 -7.43
C ILE A 116 -14.71 8.17 -6.40
N PHE A 117 -14.44 9.42 -6.77
CA PHE A 117 -13.82 10.36 -5.83
C PHE A 117 -14.85 10.82 -4.79
N SER A 118 -14.73 10.27 -3.57
CA SER A 118 -15.56 10.64 -2.41
C SER A 118 -14.93 10.15 -1.10
N SER A 119 -15.28 10.78 0.01
CA SER A 119 -14.99 10.30 1.38
C SER A 119 -15.49 8.89 1.61
N ALA A 120 -16.70 8.56 1.15
CA ALA A 120 -17.25 7.22 1.23
C ALA A 120 -16.38 6.18 0.50
N GLN A 121 -15.80 6.52 -0.67
CA GLN A 121 -14.86 5.64 -1.38
C GLN A 121 -13.56 5.45 -0.58
N PHE A 122 -13.08 6.49 0.10
CA PHE A 122 -11.89 6.39 0.95
C PHE A 122 -12.11 5.42 2.13
N LEU A 123 -13.26 5.53 2.80
CA LEU A 123 -13.67 4.59 3.86
C LEU A 123 -13.85 3.17 3.32
N GLU A 124 -14.45 3.03 2.13
CA GLU A 124 -14.66 1.73 1.47
C GLU A 124 -13.34 1.06 1.07
N ILE A 125 -12.34 1.83 0.60
CA ILE A 125 -10.99 1.31 0.35
C ILE A 125 -10.41 0.70 1.63
N HIS A 126 -10.45 1.41 2.75
CA HIS A 126 -9.98 0.87 4.03
C HIS A 126 -10.75 -0.38 4.44
N ARG A 127 -12.07 -0.37 4.35
CA ARG A 127 -12.92 -1.51 4.67
C ARG A 127 -12.49 -2.74 3.89
N ARG A 128 -12.25 -2.58 2.60
CA ARG A 128 -11.87 -3.68 1.70
C ARG A 128 -10.43 -4.13 1.90
N LEU A 129 -9.50 -3.20 2.14
CA LEU A 129 -8.10 -3.52 2.42
C LEU A 129 -7.96 -4.43 3.64
N PHE A 130 -8.70 -4.11 4.70
CA PHE A 130 -8.54 -4.76 6.00
C PHE A 130 -9.68 -5.71 6.35
N SER A 131 -10.54 -6.06 5.39
CA SER A 131 -11.56 -7.10 5.53
C SER A 131 -10.90 -8.41 5.98
N ASN A 132 -11.47 -9.03 7.01
CA ASN A 132 -10.94 -10.25 7.64
C ASN A 132 -9.52 -10.11 8.26
N VAL A 133 -9.08 -8.88 8.51
CA VAL A 133 -7.80 -8.57 9.17
C VAL A 133 -8.06 -7.76 10.43
N PHE A 134 -8.85 -6.69 10.34
CA PHE A 134 -9.21 -5.84 11.46
C PHE A 134 -10.74 -5.83 11.67
N ASP A 135 -11.18 -5.96 12.92
CA ASP A 135 -12.61 -5.88 13.28
C ASP A 135 -13.19 -4.49 12.97
N HIS A 136 -12.34 -3.45 12.98
CA HIS A 136 -12.70 -2.06 12.70
C HIS A 136 -12.49 -1.64 11.23
N ALA A 137 -12.42 -2.59 10.31
CA ALA A 137 -12.21 -2.28 8.91
C ALA A 137 -13.29 -1.35 8.33
N GLY A 138 -12.88 -0.15 7.89
CA GLY A 138 -13.77 0.89 7.37
C GLY A 138 -14.38 1.80 8.44
N GLU A 139 -14.11 1.59 9.72
CA GLU A 139 -14.66 2.38 10.81
C GLU A 139 -13.78 3.57 11.17
N ILE A 140 -14.38 4.73 11.34
CA ILE A 140 -13.71 5.92 11.83
C ILE A 140 -13.43 5.76 13.34
N ARG A 141 -12.18 6.03 13.75
CA ARG A 141 -11.80 5.95 15.16
C ARG A 141 -12.59 6.94 16.04
N THR A 142 -12.83 6.57 17.27
CA THR A 142 -13.59 7.36 18.26
C THR A 142 -12.69 7.97 19.34
N TYR A 143 -11.37 7.84 19.24
CA TYR A 143 -10.39 8.33 20.20
C TYR A 143 -9.24 9.07 19.51
N ASN A 144 -8.59 9.98 20.25
CA ASN A 144 -7.44 10.71 19.75
C ASN A 144 -6.19 9.82 19.71
N ILE A 145 -5.39 10.00 18.66
CA ILE A 145 -4.12 9.29 18.47
C ILE A 145 -2.97 10.29 18.54
N THR A 146 -1.88 9.88 19.16
CA THR A 146 -0.59 10.56 19.13
C THR A 146 0.49 9.54 18.86
N LYS A 147 1.40 9.82 17.92
CA LYS A 147 2.54 8.96 17.61
C LYS A 147 3.83 9.78 17.66
N LYS A 148 4.83 9.23 18.34
CA LYS A 148 6.20 9.74 18.25
C LYS A 148 6.82 9.23 16.95
N GLU A 149 7.39 10.14 16.18
CA GLU A 149 7.94 9.82 14.88
C GLU A 149 9.48 9.90 14.93
N TRP A 150 10.12 8.79 14.61
CA TRP A 150 11.58 8.72 14.61
C TRP A 150 12.22 9.70 13.61
N VAL A 151 11.55 9.97 12.48
CA VAL A 151 11.99 10.91 11.45
C VAL A 151 11.96 12.37 11.93
N LEU A 152 11.32 12.64 13.06
CA LEU A 152 11.23 13.93 13.75
C LEU A 152 12.03 13.92 15.06
N ASP A 153 13.03 13.06 15.20
CA ASP A 153 13.82 12.89 16.42
C ASP A 153 12.98 12.62 17.67
N GLY A 154 11.84 11.93 17.49
CA GLY A 154 10.91 11.58 18.56
C GLY A 154 9.83 12.60 18.85
N ASP A 155 9.77 13.69 18.12
CA ASP A 155 8.63 14.62 18.17
C ASP A 155 7.34 13.96 17.64
N MET A 156 6.20 14.56 17.98
CA MET A 156 4.88 14.04 17.64
C MET A 156 4.24 14.88 16.53
N ILE A 157 3.40 14.22 15.72
CA ILE A 157 2.46 14.88 14.82
C ILE A 157 1.09 14.97 15.52
N LEU A 158 0.41 16.10 15.27
CA LEU A 158 -0.99 16.27 15.63
C LEU A 158 -1.88 15.69 14.52
N TYR A 159 -2.63 14.66 14.84
CA TYR A 159 -3.67 14.11 13.98
C TYR A 159 -5.02 14.76 14.22
N GLY A 160 -5.96 14.57 13.31
CA GLY A 160 -7.33 15.09 13.45
C GLY A 160 -7.97 14.69 14.77
N SER A 161 -8.77 15.61 15.35
CA SER A 161 -9.52 15.32 16.57
C SER A 161 -10.62 14.28 16.31
N ALA A 162 -10.73 13.28 17.17
CA ALA A 162 -11.75 12.23 17.05
C ALA A 162 -13.19 12.77 16.96
N SER A 163 -13.45 13.94 17.60
CA SER A 163 -14.77 14.57 17.58
C SER A 163 -15.17 15.21 16.25
N SER A 164 -14.24 15.41 15.31
CA SER A 164 -14.48 16.13 14.05
C SER A 164 -13.95 15.39 12.81
N LEU A 165 -13.54 14.12 12.94
CA LEU A 165 -12.92 13.37 11.82
C LEU A 165 -13.83 13.28 10.60
N ASN A 166 -15.10 12.98 10.80
CA ASN A 166 -16.05 12.85 9.69
C ASN A 166 -16.28 14.19 8.98
N GLU A 167 -16.50 15.26 9.74
CA GLU A 167 -16.70 16.59 9.20
C GLU A 167 -15.46 17.08 8.45
N THR A 168 -14.25 16.85 9.00
CA THR A 168 -12.98 17.23 8.37
C THR A 168 -12.78 16.44 7.08
N LEU A 169 -13.01 15.13 7.09
CA LEU A 169 -12.91 14.28 5.91
C LEU A 169 -13.85 14.76 4.79
N GLU A 170 -15.12 14.98 5.11
CA GLU A 170 -16.11 15.49 4.15
C GLU A 170 -15.74 16.87 3.61
N TYR A 171 -15.24 17.75 4.47
CA TYR A 171 -14.80 19.08 4.07
C TYR A 171 -13.66 19.01 3.04
N ASP A 172 -12.60 18.26 3.33
CA ASP A 172 -11.44 18.13 2.43
C ASP A 172 -11.82 17.53 1.08
N PHE A 173 -12.68 16.50 1.08
CA PHE A 173 -13.18 15.93 -0.17
C PHE A 173 -14.05 16.89 -0.97
N ASN A 174 -14.84 17.73 -0.32
CA ASN A 174 -15.67 18.73 -1.01
C ASN A 174 -14.84 19.88 -1.60
N VAL A 175 -13.81 20.34 -0.86
CA VAL A 175 -12.85 21.35 -1.35
C VAL A 175 -12.13 20.80 -2.59
N GLU A 176 -11.56 19.62 -2.49
CA GLU A 176 -10.83 18.98 -3.58
C GLU A 176 -11.70 18.70 -4.80
N LYS A 177 -12.95 18.27 -4.59
CA LYS A 177 -13.91 18.02 -5.67
C LYS A 177 -14.26 19.26 -6.47
N SER A 178 -14.26 20.44 -5.81
CA SER A 178 -14.56 21.74 -6.44
C SER A 178 -13.32 22.42 -7.04
N PHE A 179 -12.13 21.85 -6.87
CA PHE A 179 -10.89 22.42 -7.33
C PHE A 179 -10.76 22.37 -8.87
N ASP A 180 -10.31 23.48 -9.47
CA ASP A 180 -10.16 23.63 -10.93
C ASP A 180 -8.73 23.31 -11.37
N TYR A 181 -8.51 22.06 -11.76
CA TYR A 181 -7.21 21.56 -12.25
C TYR A 181 -6.81 22.10 -13.63
N SER A 182 -7.75 22.66 -14.41
CA SER A 182 -7.52 23.06 -15.81
C SER A 182 -6.51 24.21 -15.96
N LYS A 183 -6.24 24.94 -14.88
CA LYS A 183 -5.35 26.10 -14.86
C LYS A 183 -3.93 25.77 -14.39
N LEU A 184 -3.70 24.55 -13.92
CA LEU A 184 -2.42 24.17 -13.35
C LEU A 184 -1.43 23.71 -14.42
N ASN A 185 -0.18 24.16 -14.29
CA ASN A 185 0.94 23.46 -14.93
C ASN A 185 1.31 22.19 -14.16
N THR A 186 2.19 21.37 -14.71
CA THR A 186 2.58 20.08 -14.13
C THR A 186 3.13 20.21 -12.70
N ASN A 187 3.97 21.21 -12.43
CA ASN A 187 4.54 21.39 -11.10
C ASN A 187 3.47 21.82 -10.09
N GLU A 188 2.60 22.71 -10.47
CA GLU A 188 1.47 23.15 -9.63
C GLU A 188 0.52 21.99 -9.34
N PHE A 189 0.25 21.13 -10.33
CA PHE A 189 -0.54 19.91 -10.14
C PHE A 189 0.13 18.97 -9.11
N ILE A 190 1.45 18.74 -9.24
CA ILE A 190 2.19 17.87 -8.32
C ILE A 190 2.14 18.43 -6.89
N HIS A 191 2.39 19.73 -6.72
CA HIS A 191 2.33 20.38 -5.40
C HIS A 191 0.94 20.31 -4.78
N HIS A 192 -0.11 20.62 -5.56
CA HIS A 192 -1.49 20.54 -5.08
C HIS A 192 -1.85 19.11 -4.65
N MET A 193 -1.56 18.13 -5.49
CA MET A 193 -1.83 16.71 -5.18
C MET A 193 -1.06 16.24 -3.95
N ALA A 194 0.22 16.61 -3.84
CA ALA A 194 1.03 16.25 -2.67
C ALA A 194 0.45 16.84 -1.38
N ARG A 195 -0.02 18.11 -1.44
CA ARG A 195 -0.65 18.77 -0.31
C ARG A 195 -1.95 18.12 0.08
N PHE A 196 -2.85 17.90 -0.87
CA PHE A 196 -4.13 17.23 -0.62
C PHE A 196 -3.93 15.85 0.03
N ILE A 197 -3.00 15.06 -0.48
CA ILE A 197 -2.72 13.71 0.07
C ILE A 197 -2.09 13.79 1.46
N ALA A 198 -1.23 14.78 1.72
CA ALA A 198 -0.66 14.98 3.05
C ALA A 198 -1.72 15.39 4.07
N ASP A 199 -2.60 16.31 3.71
CA ASP A 199 -3.70 16.77 4.56
C ASP A 199 -4.69 15.61 4.83
N LEU A 200 -5.08 14.85 3.80
CA LEU A 200 -5.93 13.66 3.93
C LEU A 200 -5.31 12.61 4.88
N TRP A 201 -3.99 12.37 4.76
CA TRP A 201 -3.30 11.44 5.65
C TRP A 201 -3.25 11.95 7.09
N GLN A 202 -3.12 13.28 7.31
CA GLN A 202 -3.07 13.90 8.64
C GLN A 202 -4.39 13.75 9.40
N ILE A 203 -5.54 13.72 8.73
CA ILE A 203 -6.82 13.45 9.39
C ILE A 203 -6.71 12.15 10.19
N HIS A 204 -6.04 11.15 9.65
CA HIS A 204 -5.75 9.87 10.30
C HIS A 204 -7.02 9.22 10.85
N VAL A 205 -8.01 9.06 9.96
CA VAL A 205 -9.39 8.68 10.33
C VAL A 205 -9.51 7.29 10.92
N PHE A 206 -8.58 6.38 10.62
CA PHE A 206 -8.65 4.99 11.06
C PHE A 206 -7.74 4.71 12.26
N PRO A 207 -8.05 3.69 13.07
CA PRO A 207 -7.16 3.23 14.15
C PRO A 207 -5.78 2.79 13.62
N GLU A 208 -5.77 2.03 12.52
CA GLU A 208 -4.58 1.52 11.82
C GLU A 208 -4.76 1.58 10.31
N GLY A 209 -3.71 1.33 9.52
CA GLY A 209 -3.79 1.20 8.06
C GLY A 209 -3.94 2.50 7.26
N ASN A 210 -3.84 3.67 7.90
CA ASN A 210 -4.03 4.97 7.24
C ASN A 210 -3.07 5.17 6.05
N THR A 211 -1.79 4.82 6.19
CA THR A 211 -0.79 5.03 5.12
C THR A 211 -1.08 4.14 3.90
N ARG A 212 -1.40 2.86 4.10
CA ARG A 212 -1.74 1.94 3.00
C ARG A 212 -3.02 2.37 2.29
N THR A 213 -4.03 2.78 3.04
CA THR A 213 -5.29 3.31 2.47
C THR A 213 -5.06 4.57 1.64
N THR A 214 -4.32 5.53 2.18
CA THR A 214 -3.97 6.77 1.47
C THR A 214 -3.18 6.50 0.19
N ALA A 215 -2.24 5.54 0.22
CA ALA A 215 -1.45 5.17 -0.95
C ALA A 215 -2.32 4.52 -2.05
N VAL A 216 -3.19 3.57 -1.70
CA VAL A 216 -4.11 2.94 -2.66
C VAL A 216 -5.09 3.97 -3.24
N PHE A 217 -5.64 4.84 -2.40
CA PHE A 217 -6.49 5.94 -2.85
C PHE A 217 -5.76 6.86 -3.83
N LEU A 218 -4.53 7.29 -3.50
CA LEU A 218 -3.71 8.14 -4.38
C LEU A 218 -3.47 7.49 -5.74
N ILE A 219 -3.12 6.20 -5.77
CA ILE A 219 -2.90 5.46 -7.02
C ILE A 219 -4.17 5.49 -7.89
N GLN A 220 -5.33 5.17 -7.31
CA GLN A 220 -6.59 5.19 -8.05
C GLN A 220 -6.99 6.61 -8.49
N TYR A 221 -6.73 7.60 -7.66
CA TYR A 221 -7.03 9.00 -7.97
C TYR A 221 -6.16 9.54 -9.11
N LEU A 222 -4.86 9.28 -9.09
CA LEU A 222 -3.94 9.65 -10.18
C LEU A 222 -4.31 8.98 -11.50
N ARG A 223 -4.73 7.71 -11.47
CA ARG A 223 -5.22 7.01 -12.67
C ARG A 223 -6.43 7.69 -13.29
N LYS A 224 -7.30 8.34 -12.52
CA LYS A 224 -8.42 9.14 -13.03
C LYS A 224 -7.96 10.32 -13.88
N PHE A 225 -6.78 10.88 -13.60
CA PHE A 225 -6.15 11.92 -14.42
C PHE A 225 -5.35 11.37 -15.60
N GLY A 226 -5.35 10.05 -15.81
CA GLY A 226 -4.63 9.39 -16.90
C GLY A 226 -3.16 9.11 -16.62
N PHE A 227 -2.69 9.26 -15.38
CA PHE A 227 -1.33 8.90 -15.00
C PHE A 227 -1.17 7.38 -14.90
N ASP A 228 -0.09 6.90 -15.48
CA ASP A 228 0.40 5.53 -15.24
C ASP A 228 1.27 5.54 -13.97
N VAL A 229 0.70 5.10 -12.87
CA VAL A 229 1.37 5.14 -11.56
C VAL A 229 2.25 3.92 -11.40
N THR A 230 3.56 4.14 -11.45
CA THR A 230 4.56 3.09 -11.25
C THR A 230 4.86 2.88 -9.77
N ASN A 231 5.27 1.65 -9.43
CA ASN A 231 5.53 1.25 -8.05
C ASN A 231 6.92 1.63 -7.52
N ASP A 232 7.76 2.24 -8.30
CA ASP A 232 9.16 2.46 -7.91
C ASP A 232 9.32 3.18 -6.56
N VAL A 233 8.40 4.09 -6.23
CA VAL A 233 8.40 4.81 -4.95
C VAL A 233 8.10 3.87 -3.78
N PHE A 234 7.08 3.01 -3.90
CA PHE A 234 6.66 2.12 -2.82
C PHE A 234 7.58 0.91 -2.66
N ALA A 235 8.02 0.30 -3.77
CA ALA A 235 8.85 -0.90 -3.73
C ALA A 235 10.25 -0.66 -3.16
N LYS A 236 10.89 0.45 -3.53
CA LYS A 236 12.26 0.75 -3.11
C LYS A 236 12.34 1.70 -1.93
N ASN A 237 11.34 2.58 -1.79
CA ASN A 237 11.37 3.72 -0.87
C ASN A 237 10.05 3.87 -0.10
N ALA A 238 9.47 2.75 0.37
CA ALA A 238 8.22 2.77 1.13
C ALA A 238 8.28 3.72 2.33
N TRP A 239 9.39 3.69 3.07
CA TRP A 239 9.65 4.62 4.17
C TRP A 239 9.72 6.08 3.75
N TYR A 240 10.20 6.36 2.52
CA TYR A 240 10.25 7.72 2.02
C TYR A 240 8.84 8.32 1.89
N PHE A 241 7.88 7.57 1.32
CA PHE A 241 6.50 8.02 1.19
C PHE A 241 5.89 8.35 2.56
N ARG A 242 5.98 7.41 3.51
CA ARG A 242 5.47 7.62 4.87
C ARG A 242 6.16 8.81 5.55
N ASN A 243 7.47 8.90 5.47
CA ASN A 243 8.23 9.96 6.11
C ASN A 243 7.97 11.34 5.47
N ALA A 244 7.70 11.38 4.16
CA ALA A 244 7.29 12.61 3.49
C ALA A 244 5.94 13.11 4.02
N LEU A 245 4.95 12.21 4.20
CA LEU A 245 3.66 12.54 4.81
C LEU A 245 3.82 13.04 6.25
N VAL A 246 4.68 12.38 7.03
CA VAL A 246 5.02 12.81 8.40
C VAL A 246 5.61 14.22 8.39
N ARG A 247 6.61 14.48 7.56
CA ARG A 247 7.29 15.80 7.50
C ARG A 247 6.38 16.90 6.98
N ALA A 248 5.55 16.61 5.98
CA ALA A 248 4.59 17.56 5.41
C ALA A 248 3.56 18.07 6.42
N ASN A 249 3.34 17.34 7.52
CA ASN A 249 2.36 17.64 8.55
C ASN A 249 2.99 18.02 9.90
N TYR A 250 4.31 18.15 9.95
CA TYR A 250 4.99 18.48 11.19
C TYR A 250 5.09 19.98 11.37
N THR A 251 4.59 20.48 12.49
CA THR A 251 4.78 21.85 12.94
C THR A 251 5.31 21.86 14.38
N ASN A 252 6.25 22.75 14.67
CA ASN A 252 6.78 22.94 16.02
C ASN A 252 7.17 24.39 16.22
N ILE A 253 6.30 25.14 16.88
CA ILE A 253 6.45 26.58 17.09
C ILE A 253 7.70 26.88 17.94
N GLU A 254 8.00 26.04 18.94
CA GLU A 254 9.18 26.22 19.81
C GLU A 254 10.48 26.07 19.04
N LYS A 255 10.49 25.22 18.03
CA LYS A 255 11.64 25.00 17.12
C LYS A 255 11.62 25.93 15.89
N GLY A 256 10.64 26.83 15.79
CA GLY A 256 10.49 27.74 14.65
C GLY A 256 10.04 27.07 13.36
N ILE A 257 9.40 25.88 13.44
CA ILE A 257 8.90 25.12 12.30
C ILE A 257 7.41 25.42 12.17
N TYR A 258 7.04 26.23 11.20
CA TYR A 258 5.65 26.68 10.98
C TYR A 258 5.01 26.03 9.78
N GLU A 259 5.79 25.73 8.74
CA GLU A 259 5.36 25.03 7.54
C GLU A 259 6.51 24.12 7.08
N THR A 260 6.16 22.94 6.63
CA THR A 260 7.10 22.02 5.99
C THR A 260 6.70 21.90 4.52
N THR A 261 7.64 22.21 3.65
CA THR A 261 7.49 22.07 2.19
C THR A 261 7.83 20.66 1.74
#